data_18a53522b8c2c8b21c3e4b5edf45d816
#
_entry.id   18a53522b8c2c8b21c3e4b5edf45d816
#
_cell.length_a   1.000
_cell.length_b   1.000
_cell.length_c   1.000
_cell.angle_alpha   90.00
_cell.angle_beta   90.00
_cell.angle_gamma   90.00
#
_symmetry.space_group_name_H-M   'P 1'
#
loop_
_entity.id
_entity.type
_entity.pdbx_description
1 polymer ?
#
loop_
_entity_poly.entity_id
_entity_poly.type
_entity_poly.pdbx_seq_one_letter_code
_entity_poly.pdbx_strand_id
1 'polypeptide(L)'
;TNYIILELGQPLHAFDRDKLNGDISVRLAKKDESITLLDDQTLNLDASCLVISDEKEAVAFAGVMGGKDSSVTSSTSSIFLESAYFKPSVIRGKARKFGFQTEASLRFERGVDYTIQEFALNRATDLLNQTIGGEIGSVISDTLIKELPNHKKINIDIDRTNKILGTTISTNSAIKYFKGLGLSPEATKSGKISVSSPPWRYDINIEADLVEELARLEGYDSLPEESLLPIYKSCLLYTSPSPRDNR
;
A
#
# COMPACT_ATOMS: atom_id res chain seq x y z
N THR A 1 -16.31 -8.23 -5.64
CA THR A 1 -15.04 -7.83 -4.97
C THR A 1 -14.10 -7.16 -5.96
N ASN A 2 -13.77 -7.75 -7.12
CA ASN A 2 -12.82 -7.20 -8.09
C ASN A 2 -13.21 -5.81 -8.64
N TYR A 3 -14.49 -5.53 -8.80
CA TYR A 3 -14.96 -4.20 -9.20
C TYR A 3 -14.54 -3.12 -8.18
N ILE A 4 -14.67 -3.40 -6.89
CA ILE A 4 -14.27 -2.47 -5.82
C ILE A 4 -12.75 -2.23 -5.80
N ILE A 5 -11.96 -3.24 -6.12
CA ILE A 5 -10.50 -3.06 -6.28
C ILE A 5 -10.19 -2.07 -7.41
N LEU A 6 -10.94 -2.13 -8.53
CA LEU A 6 -10.75 -1.23 -9.67
C LEU A 6 -11.29 0.18 -9.39
N GLU A 7 -12.45 0.29 -8.73
CA GLU A 7 -13.10 1.58 -8.45
C GLU A 7 -12.41 2.35 -7.32
N LEU A 8 -12.05 1.66 -6.22
CA LEU A 8 -11.60 2.28 -4.97
C LEU A 8 -10.17 1.89 -4.55
N GLY A 9 -9.54 0.94 -5.23
CA GLY A 9 -8.23 0.43 -4.80
C GLY A 9 -8.26 -0.46 -3.54
N GLN A 10 -9.45 -0.70 -2.97
CA GLN A 10 -9.63 -1.49 -1.74
C GLN A 10 -9.93 -2.96 -2.08
N PRO A 11 -9.05 -3.91 -1.71
CA PRO A 11 -9.37 -5.32 -1.83
C PRO A 11 -10.47 -5.73 -0.85
N LEU A 12 -11.40 -6.53 -1.34
CA LEU A 12 -12.47 -7.15 -0.56
C LEU A 12 -12.45 -8.66 -0.75
N HIS A 13 -12.84 -9.39 0.28
CA HIS A 13 -13.11 -10.82 0.17
C HIS A 13 -14.54 -11.16 0.57
N ALA A 14 -15.09 -12.21 -0.02
CA ALA A 14 -16.41 -12.74 0.29
C ALA A 14 -16.29 -14.21 0.69
N PHE A 15 -16.75 -14.54 1.88
CA PHE A 15 -16.88 -15.89 2.39
C PHE A 15 -18.32 -16.36 2.27
N ASP A 16 -18.51 -17.65 2.07
CA ASP A 16 -19.78 -18.31 2.30
C ASP A 16 -20.04 -18.37 3.81
N ARG A 17 -21.05 -17.62 4.29
CA ARG A 17 -21.33 -17.48 5.73
C ARG A 17 -21.66 -18.81 6.38
N ASP A 18 -22.33 -19.70 5.65
CA ASP A 18 -22.78 -20.99 6.19
C ASP A 18 -21.65 -22.01 6.34
N LYS A 19 -20.49 -21.73 5.75
CA LYS A 19 -19.26 -22.53 5.87
C LYS A 19 -18.32 -22.05 6.97
N LEU A 20 -18.58 -20.88 7.56
CA LEU A 20 -17.78 -20.35 8.65
C LEU A 20 -18.29 -20.89 10.00
N ASN A 21 -17.37 -21.25 10.88
CA ASN A 21 -17.64 -21.81 12.18
C ASN A 21 -17.34 -20.79 13.29
N GLY A 22 -18.39 -20.26 13.93
CA GLY A 22 -18.24 -19.33 15.05
C GLY A 22 -17.66 -17.98 14.67
N ASP A 23 -16.80 -17.46 15.52
CA ASP A 23 -16.23 -16.13 15.39
C ASP A 23 -15.04 -16.08 14.42
N ILE A 24 -14.89 -14.95 13.73
CA ILE A 24 -13.77 -14.69 12.83
C ILE A 24 -12.68 -13.92 13.57
N SER A 25 -11.44 -14.37 13.43
CA SER A 25 -10.26 -13.72 14.02
C SER A 25 -9.12 -13.58 13.01
N VAL A 26 -8.29 -12.56 13.21
CA VAL A 26 -7.06 -12.35 12.45
C VAL A 26 -5.88 -12.65 13.35
N ARG A 27 -5.04 -13.62 12.95
CA ARG A 27 -3.91 -14.09 13.75
C ARG A 27 -2.74 -14.53 12.87
N LEU A 28 -1.59 -14.73 13.47
CA LEU A 28 -0.51 -15.43 12.80
C LEU A 28 -0.83 -16.93 12.67
N ALA A 29 -0.37 -17.54 11.60
CA ALA A 29 -0.51 -18.96 11.38
C ALA A 29 0.16 -19.77 12.49
N LYS A 30 -0.42 -20.92 12.84
CA LYS A 30 0.19 -21.89 13.74
C LYS A 30 1.33 -22.61 13.00
N LYS A 31 2.24 -23.20 13.77
CA LYS A 31 3.29 -24.03 13.18
C LYS A 31 2.65 -25.20 12.41
N ASP A 32 3.14 -25.41 11.19
CA ASP A 32 2.68 -26.48 10.29
C ASP A 32 1.19 -26.40 9.92
N GLU A 33 0.58 -25.21 10.03
CA GLU A 33 -0.80 -24.98 9.59
C GLU A 33 -0.86 -24.96 8.07
N SER A 34 -1.81 -25.71 7.50
CA SER A 34 -2.02 -25.76 6.05
C SER A 34 -3.34 -25.12 5.67
N ILE A 35 -3.40 -24.55 4.48
CA ILE A 35 -4.61 -24.00 3.88
C ILE A 35 -4.65 -24.34 2.40
N THR A 36 -5.78 -24.79 1.89
CA THR A 36 -6.04 -24.93 0.46
C THR A 36 -6.70 -23.64 -0.03
N LEU A 37 -6.08 -22.99 -1.01
CA LEU A 37 -6.52 -21.71 -1.56
C LEU A 37 -7.52 -21.88 -2.70
N LEU A 38 -8.10 -20.74 -3.16
CA LEU A 38 -9.08 -20.69 -4.25
C LEU A 38 -8.56 -21.23 -5.59
N ASP A 39 -7.25 -21.28 -5.79
CA ASP A 39 -6.57 -21.82 -6.99
C ASP A 39 -6.19 -23.31 -6.84
N ASP A 40 -6.73 -24.01 -5.86
CA ASP A 40 -6.48 -25.41 -5.53
C ASP A 40 -5.06 -25.71 -5.00
N GLN A 41 -4.23 -24.70 -4.77
CA GLN A 41 -2.93 -24.92 -4.15
C GLN A 41 -3.07 -25.09 -2.62
N THR A 42 -2.43 -26.11 -2.08
CA THR A 42 -2.33 -26.31 -0.63
C THR A 42 -0.99 -25.78 -0.15
N LEU A 43 -1.03 -24.80 0.75
CA LEU A 43 0.15 -24.18 1.32
C LEU A 43 0.38 -24.64 2.75
N ASN A 44 1.63 -24.94 3.08
CA ASN A 44 2.08 -25.10 4.46
C ASN A 44 2.58 -23.72 4.95
N LEU A 45 1.80 -23.08 5.81
CA LEU A 45 2.08 -21.74 6.30
C LEU A 45 3.12 -21.80 7.42
N ASP A 46 3.97 -20.79 7.48
CA ASP A 46 4.84 -20.56 8.64
C ASP A 46 4.24 -19.53 9.60
N ALA A 47 4.76 -19.49 10.81
CA ALA A 47 4.30 -18.61 11.88
C ALA A 47 4.46 -17.10 11.59
N SER A 48 5.04 -16.71 10.44
CA SER A 48 5.13 -15.32 10.00
C SER A 48 4.01 -14.91 9.05
N CYS A 49 3.15 -15.86 8.63
CA CYS A 49 2.02 -15.62 7.76
C CYS A 49 0.80 -15.18 8.58
N LEU A 50 0.13 -14.13 8.13
CA LEU A 50 -1.13 -13.69 8.72
C LEU A 50 -2.28 -14.48 8.08
N VAL A 51 -3.22 -14.95 8.89
CA VAL A 51 -4.40 -15.67 8.44
C VAL A 51 -5.67 -15.05 9.03
N ILE A 52 -6.74 -15.16 8.27
CA ILE A 52 -8.09 -15.04 8.80
C ILE A 52 -8.53 -16.45 9.17
N SER A 53 -9.02 -16.64 10.37
CA SER A 53 -9.45 -17.93 10.87
C SER A 53 -10.82 -17.83 11.48
N ASP A 54 -11.57 -18.90 11.38
CA ASP A 54 -12.72 -19.16 12.22
C ASP A 54 -12.28 -19.90 13.51
N GLU A 55 -13.22 -20.43 14.28
CA GLU A 55 -12.90 -21.19 15.51
C GLU A 55 -12.18 -22.51 15.25
N LYS A 56 -12.28 -23.07 14.04
CA LYS A 56 -11.66 -24.35 13.70
C LYS A 56 -10.29 -24.19 13.05
N GLU A 57 -10.23 -23.40 11.99
CA GLU A 57 -9.07 -23.37 11.07
C GLU A 57 -8.87 -22.02 10.38
N ALA A 58 -7.79 -21.90 9.61
CA ALA A 58 -7.56 -20.77 8.75
C ALA A 58 -8.49 -20.83 7.52
N VAL A 59 -9.28 -19.78 7.31
CA VAL A 59 -10.24 -19.66 6.20
C VAL A 59 -9.74 -18.76 5.07
N ALA A 60 -8.67 -17.98 5.32
CA ALA A 60 -7.99 -17.21 4.28
C ALA A 60 -6.53 -16.94 4.65
N PHE A 61 -5.68 -16.84 3.64
CA PHE A 61 -4.36 -16.24 3.75
C PHE A 61 -4.53 -14.72 3.66
N ALA A 62 -4.47 -14.05 4.81
CA ALA A 62 -4.87 -12.66 4.96
C ALA A 62 -4.15 -11.72 3.99
N GLY A 63 -4.91 -10.90 3.28
CA GLY A 63 -4.41 -9.95 2.29
C GLY A 63 -3.82 -10.58 1.03
N VAL A 64 -3.90 -11.89 0.87
CA VAL A 64 -3.33 -12.63 -0.27
C VAL A 64 -4.42 -13.34 -1.05
N MET A 65 -5.05 -14.36 -0.47
CA MET A 65 -6.07 -15.16 -1.14
C MET A 65 -6.97 -15.89 -0.13
N GLY A 66 -8.25 -16.01 -0.46
CA GLY A 66 -9.20 -16.78 0.33
C GLY A 66 -8.96 -18.29 0.26
N GLY A 67 -9.44 -19.00 1.28
CA GLY A 67 -9.48 -20.45 1.31
C GLY A 67 -10.59 -21.02 0.43
N LYS A 68 -10.36 -22.22 -0.10
CA LYS A 68 -11.32 -22.93 -0.97
C LYS A 68 -12.56 -23.36 -0.20
N ASP A 69 -12.38 -23.86 1.01
CA ASP A 69 -13.48 -24.46 1.78
C ASP A 69 -14.53 -23.43 2.22
N SER A 70 -14.09 -22.19 2.48
CA SER A 70 -14.96 -21.06 2.83
C SER A 70 -15.46 -20.26 1.63
N SER A 71 -15.15 -20.69 0.41
CA SER A 71 -15.43 -19.94 -0.82
C SER A 71 -16.92 -19.90 -1.16
N VAL A 72 -17.32 -18.80 -1.79
CA VAL A 72 -18.64 -18.61 -2.38
C VAL A 72 -18.81 -19.52 -3.60
N THR A 73 -19.97 -20.18 -3.69
CA THR A 73 -20.34 -21.09 -4.78
C THR A 73 -21.70 -20.70 -5.36
N SER A 74 -22.15 -21.42 -6.39
CA SER A 74 -23.48 -21.20 -6.97
C SER A 74 -24.65 -21.52 -6.02
N SER A 75 -24.39 -22.27 -4.94
CA SER A 75 -25.38 -22.61 -3.92
C SER A 75 -25.36 -21.66 -2.69
N THR A 76 -24.42 -20.73 -2.62
CA THR A 76 -24.30 -19.81 -1.49
C THR A 76 -25.47 -18.85 -1.46
N SER A 77 -26.16 -18.78 -0.32
CA SER A 77 -27.30 -17.88 -0.09
C SER A 77 -26.96 -16.75 0.88
N SER A 78 -25.95 -16.92 1.71
CA SER A 78 -25.50 -15.93 2.69
C SER A 78 -24.01 -15.70 2.60
N ILE A 79 -23.58 -14.44 2.56
CA ILE A 79 -22.16 -14.07 2.44
C ILE A 79 -21.71 -13.23 3.65
N PHE A 80 -20.45 -13.43 4.02
CA PHE A 80 -19.72 -12.55 4.93
C PHE A 80 -18.67 -11.78 4.10
N LEU A 81 -18.81 -10.44 4.05
CA LEU A 81 -17.89 -9.57 3.33
C LEU A 81 -16.80 -9.06 4.28
N GLU A 82 -15.56 -9.18 3.84
CA GLU A 82 -14.39 -8.60 4.50
C GLU A 82 -13.90 -7.38 3.73
N SER A 83 -13.68 -6.29 4.46
CA SER A 83 -12.95 -5.10 3.98
C SER A 83 -11.91 -4.73 5.03
N ALA A 84 -10.65 -5.04 4.77
CA ALA A 84 -9.60 -4.94 5.77
C ALA A 84 -8.49 -3.95 5.38
N TYR A 85 -7.76 -3.49 6.38
CA TYR A 85 -6.43 -2.92 6.25
C TYR A 85 -5.42 -3.86 6.89
N PHE A 86 -4.41 -4.26 6.14
CA PHE A 86 -3.26 -5.01 6.66
C PHE A 86 -2.01 -4.16 6.55
N LYS A 87 -1.22 -4.14 7.63
CA LYS A 87 0.06 -3.42 7.64
C LYS A 87 0.98 -3.96 6.54
N PRO A 88 1.47 -3.10 5.62
CA PRO A 88 2.26 -3.55 4.46
C PRO A 88 3.45 -4.45 4.81
N SER A 89 4.12 -4.19 5.95
CA SER A 89 5.26 -4.99 6.41
C SER A 89 4.91 -6.45 6.75
N VAL A 90 3.65 -6.74 7.09
CA VAL A 90 3.18 -8.09 7.41
C VAL A 90 2.87 -8.89 6.15
N ILE A 91 2.39 -8.22 5.09
CA ILE A 91 2.01 -8.88 3.83
C ILE A 91 3.18 -8.96 2.84
N ARG A 92 4.09 -8.00 2.90
CA ARG A 92 5.19 -7.86 1.91
C ARG A 92 6.00 -9.13 1.74
N GLY A 93 6.07 -9.61 0.49
CA GLY A 93 6.84 -10.79 0.08
C GLY A 93 6.20 -12.13 0.43
N LYS A 94 5.07 -12.15 1.17
CA LYS A 94 4.45 -13.41 1.61
C LYS A 94 3.91 -14.22 0.44
N ALA A 95 3.16 -13.60 -0.47
CA ALA A 95 2.66 -14.28 -1.67
C ALA A 95 3.81 -14.80 -2.55
N ARG A 96 4.84 -13.99 -2.78
CA ARG A 96 6.02 -14.38 -3.57
C ARG A 96 6.81 -15.54 -2.98
N LYS A 97 6.84 -15.67 -1.65
CA LYS A 97 7.46 -16.81 -0.98
C LYS A 97 6.85 -18.14 -1.40
N PHE A 98 5.56 -18.16 -1.70
CA PHE A 98 4.82 -19.32 -2.17
C PHE A 98 4.66 -19.35 -3.70
N GLY A 99 5.39 -18.51 -4.44
CA GLY A 99 5.47 -18.54 -5.89
C GLY A 99 4.33 -17.86 -6.64
N PHE A 100 3.50 -17.06 -5.97
CA PHE A 100 2.39 -16.36 -6.63
C PHE A 100 2.26 -14.90 -6.18
N GLN A 101 1.41 -14.17 -6.87
CA GLN A 101 1.07 -12.77 -6.57
C GLN A 101 -0.38 -12.53 -6.99
N THR A 102 -1.13 -11.84 -6.16
CA THR A 102 -2.53 -11.49 -6.42
C THR A 102 -2.71 -9.98 -6.48
N GLU A 103 -3.80 -9.51 -7.10
CA GLU A 103 -4.15 -8.09 -7.12
C GLU A 103 -4.33 -7.51 -5.69
N ALA A 104 -4.82 -8.33 -4.76
CA ALA A 104 -4.94 -7.95 -3.36
C ALA A 104 -3.56 -7.82 -2.71
N SER A 105 -2.69 -8.84 -2.85
CA SER A 105 -1.36 -8.83 -2.23
C SER A 105 -0.50 -7.67 -2.74
N LEU A 106 -0.59 -7.34 -4.04
CA LEU A 106 0.11 -6.19 -4.63
C LEU A 106 -0.28 -4.86 -3.96
N ARG A 107 -1.58 -4.68 -3.70
CA ARG A 107 -2.08 -3.46 -3.07
C ARG A 107 -1.71 -3.40 -1.60
N PHE A 108 -1.94 -4.47 -0.85
CA PHE A 108 -1.59 -4.51 0.57
C PHE A 108 -0.08 -4.42 0.82
N GLU A 109 0.76 -4.99 -0.05
CA GLU A 109 2.23 -4.87 0.05
C GLU A 109 2.72 -3.42 -0.11
N ARG A 110 2.06 -2.65 -0.98
CA ARG A 110 2.38 -1.24 -1.24
C ARG A 110 1.74 -0.32 -0.23
N GLY A 111 0.54 -0.64 0.19
CA GLY A 111 -0.33 0.11 1.07
C GLY A 111 -1.70 0.33 0.43
N VAL A 112 -2.71 0.44 1.27
CA VAL A 112 -4.08 0.85 0.91
C VAL A 112 -4.51 1.95 1.87
N ASP A 113 -5.50 2.72 1.47
CA ASP A 113 -6.09 3.72 2.36
C ASP A 113 -6.78 3.01 3.54
N TYR A 114 -6.26 3.26 4.75
CA TYR A 114 -6.78 2.63 5.98
C TYR A 114 -8.07 3.28 6.51
N THR A 115 -8.65 4.23 5.80
CA THR A 115 -9.85 4.96 6.22
C THR A 115 -11.09 4.63 5.40
N ILE A 116 -10.96 3.89 4.30
CA ILE A 116 -12.08 3.65 3.37
C ILE A 116 -12.72 2.27 3.50
N GLN A 117 -12.32 1.43 4.45
CA GLN A 117 -12.80 0.04 4.56
C GLN A 117 -14.32 -0.04 4.66
N GLU A 118 -14.92 0.76 5.54
CA GLU A 118 -16.38 0.81 5.69
C GLU A 118 -17.07 1.39 4.45
N PHE A 119 -16.50 2.44 3.86
CA PHE A 119 -17.03 3.00 2.62
C PHE A 119 -17.02 1.97 1.47
N ALA A 120 -15.92 1.23 1.33
CA ALA A 120 -15.79 0.20 0.30
C ALA A 120 -16.75 -0.99 0.55
N LEU A 121 -16.94 -1.37 1.83
CA LEU A 121 -17.90 -2.39 2.21
C LEU A 121 -19.35 -1.96 1.87
N ASN A 122 -19.72 -0.75 2.24
CA ASN A 122 -21.04 -0.19 1.93
C ASN A 122 -21.26 -0.11 0.41
N ARG A 123 -20.25 0.35 -0.34
CA ARG A 123 -20.32 0.41 -1.81
C ARG A 123 -20.50 -0.97 -2.44
N ALA A 124 -19.80 -2.00 -1.96
CA ALA A 124 -19.97 -3.38 -2.41
C ALA A 124 -21.36 -3.91 -2.10
N THR A 125 -21.86 -3.64 -0.90
CA THR A 125 -23.20 -4.03 -0.44
C THR A 125 -24.30 -3.38 -1.27
N ASP A 126 -24.18 -2.08 -1.57
CA ASP A 126 -25.12 -1.37 -2.44
C ASP A 126 -25.17 -1.97 -3.85
N LEU A 127 -24.01 -2.29 -4.44
CA LEU A 127 -23.94 -2.93 -5.74
C LEU A 127 -24.57 -4.32 -5.75
N LEU A 128 -24.34 -5.12 -4.70
CA LEU A 128 -24.97 -6.43 -4.55
C LEU A 128 -26.49 -6.29 -4.42
N ASN A 129 -26.96 -5.39 -3.58
CA ASN A 129 -28.38 -5.16 -3.40
C ASN A 129 -29.10 -4.69 -4.67
N GLN A 130 -28.44 -3.83 -5.47
CA GLN A 130 -28.97 -3.38 -6.75
C GLN A 130 -29.02 -4.48 -7.82
N THR A 131 -28.10 -5.47 -7.77
CA THR A 131 -27.98 -6.50 -8.81
C THR A 131 -28.78 -7.76 -8.51
N ILE A 132 -28.75 -8.22 -7.27
CA ILE A 132 -29.37 -9.51 -6.85
C ILE A 132 -30.37 -9.34 -5.71
N GLY A 133 -30.43 -8.17 -5.07
CA GLY A 133 -31.26 -7.97 -3.88
C GLY A 133 -30.68 -8.70 -2.65
N GLY A 134 -31.46 -8.75 -1.58
CA GLY A 134 -31.14 -9.48 -0.35
C GLY A 134 -31.32 -8.64 0.91
N GLU A 135 -31.14 -9.28 2.06
CA GLU A 135 -31.14 -8.61 3.36
C GLU A 135 -29.72 -8.22 3.76
N ILE A 136 -29.55 -6.98 4.17
CA ILE A 136 -28.26 -6.43 4.56
C ILE A 136 -28.08 -6.58 6.07
N GLY A 137 -27.04 -7.30 6.48
CA GLY A 137 -26.65 -7.44 7.89
C GLY A 137 -25.95 -6.20 8.44
N SER A 138 -25.65 -6.24 9.74
CA SER A 138 -24.91 -5.16 10.42
C SER A 138 -23.42 -5.17 10.03
N VAL A 139 -22.82 -3.98 9.93
CA VAL A 139 -21.37 -3.83 9.81
C VAL A 139 -20.75 -3.98 11.20
N ILE A 140 -19.71 -4.80 11.29
CA ILE A 140 -18.88 -4.96 12.48
C ILE A 140 -17.50 -4.41 12.16
N SER A 141 -16.98 -3.51 12.98
CA SER A 141 -15.64 -2.93 12.81
C SER A 141 -14.78 -3.25 14.03
N ASP A 142 -13.61 -3.81 13.76
CA ASP A 142 -12.57 -4.03 14.77
C ASP A 142 -11.25 -3.46 14.27
N THR A 143 -10.56 -2.67 15.09
CA THR A 143 -9.37 -1.93 14.67
C THR A 143 -8.32 -1.88 15.76
N LEU A 144 -7.11 -2.35 15.44
CA LEU A 144 -5.92 -2.17 16.27
C LEU A 144 -5.35 -0.76 16.05
N ILE A 145 -5.92 0.25 16.71
CA ILE A 145 -5.58 1.68 16.53
C ILE A 145 -4.06 1.93 16.63
N LYS A 146 -3.35 1.22 17.52
CA LYS A 146 -1.91 1.36 17.72
C LYS A 146 -1.07 0.93 16.51
N GLU A 147 -1.63 0.12 15.62
CA GLU A 147 -0.95 -0.40 14.43
C GLU A 147 -1.28 0.41 13.17
N LEU A 148 -2.20 1.36 13.26
CA LEU A 148 -2.49 2.25 12.13
C LEU A 148 -1.30 3.17 11.83
N PRO A 149 -1.10 3.54 10.55
CA PRO A 149 -0.06 4.48 10.16
C PRO A 149 -0.21 5.84 10.88
N ASN A 150 0.89 6.33 11.43
CA ASN A 150 0.95 7.68 11.96
C ASN A 150 1.53 8.61 10.89
N HIS A 151 0.68 9.37 10.23
CA HIS A 151 1.10 10.36 9.23
C HIS A 151 1.76 11.54 9.91
N LYS A 152 3.08 11.62 9.80
CA LYS A 152 3.86 12.76 10.30
C LYS A 152 3.77 13.91 9.31
N LYS A 153 3.71 15.14 9.84
CA LYS A 153 3.89 16.35 9.02
C LYS A 153 5.31 16.38 8.47
N ILE A 154 5.45 16.55 7.18
CA ILE A 154 6.73 16.65 6.47
C ILE A 154 7.01 18.12 6.21
N ASN A 155 8.17 18.60 6.62
CA ASN A 155 8.58 19.98 6.37
C ASN A 155 9.41 20.03 5.08
N ILE A 156 9.05 20.94 4.17
CA ILE A 156 9.79 21.22 2.94
C ILE A 156 10.27 22.66 2.91
N ASP A 157 11.49 22.85 2.47
CA ASP A 157 12.15 24.15 2.27
C ASP A 157 12.18 24.47 0.78
N ILE A 158 11.42 25.47 0.35
CA ILE A 158 11.26 25.80 -1.08
C ILE A 158 12.54 26.37 -1.69
N ASP A 159 13.32 27.16 -0.93
CA ASP A 159 14.59 27.67 -1.45
C ASP A 159 15.60 26.55 -1.70
N ARG A 160 15.63 25.57 -0.79
CA ARG A 160 16.44 24.36 -0.96
C ARG A 160 15.93 23.51 -2.12
N THR A 161 14.63 23.33 -2.24
CA THR A 161 13.99 22.60 -3.35
C THR A 161 14.35 23.21 -4.69
N ASN A 162 14.25 24.55 -4.82
CA ASN A 162 14.64 25.26 -6.04
C ASN A 162 16.11 25.06 -6.39
N LYS A 163 17.00 25.03 -5.38
CA LYS A 163 18.43 24.72 -5.61
C LYS A 163 18.66 23.29 -6.11
N ILE A 164 17.87 22.32 -5.59
CA ILE A 164 17.97 20.91 -6.01
C ILE A 164 17.48 20.75 -7.46
N LEU A 165 16.35 21.37 -7.79
CA LEU A 165 15.69 21.23 -9.08
C LEU A 165 16.20 22.20 -10.15
N GLY A 166 16.97 23.25 -9.77
CA GLY A 166 17.38 24.31 -10.69
C GLY A 166 16.21 25.21 -11.11
N THR A 167 15.15 25.34 -10.28
CA THR A 167 13.90 26.04 -10.60
C THR A 167 13.71 27.30 -9.73
N THR A 168 12.62 28.02 -9.99
CA THR A 168 12.23 29.22 -9.24
C THR A 168 10.76 29.14 -8.76
N ILE A 169 10.34 27.96 -8.29
CA ILE A 169 8.99 27.72 -7.81
C ILE A 169 8.73 28.64 -6.59
N SER A 170 7.64 29.41 -6.64
CA SER A 170 7.25 30.24 -5.51
C SER A 170 6.57 29.40 -4.42
N THR A 171 6.64 29.85 -3.16
CA THR A 171 5.93 29.21 -2.03
C THR A 171 4.43 29.08 -2.31
N ASN A 172 3.82 30.10 -2.94
CA ASN A 172 2.40 30.08 -3.27
C ASN A 172 2.08 29.02 -4.35
N SER A 173 2.95 28.88 -5.37
CA SER A 173 2.80 27.85 -6.40
C SER A 173 2.93 26.45 -5.79
N ALA A 174 3.92 26.23 -4.93
CA ALA A 174 4.10 24.95 -4.23
C ALA A 174 2.87 24.60 -3.37
N ILE A 175 2.32 25.55 -2.62
CA ILE A 175 1.08 25.34 -1.85
C ILE A 175 -0.09 24.97 -2.78
N LYS A 176 -0.22 25.64 -3.93
CA LYS A 176 -1.27 25.34 -4.92
C LYS A 176 -1.09 23.91 -5.47
N TYR A 177 0.12 23.51 -5.81
CA TYR A 177 0.43 22.16 -6.29
C TYR A 177 0.10 21.10 -5.24
N PHE A 178 0.55 21.26 -4.01
CA PHE A 178 0.22 20.32 -2.94
C PHE A 178 -1.28 20.19 -2.68
N LYS A 179 -2.02 21.30 -2.65
CA LYS A 179 -3.48 21.26 -2.55
C LYS A 179 -4.14 20.54 -3.71
N GLY A 180 -3.65 20.73 -4.93
CA GLY A 180 -4.14 20.05 -6.12
C GLY A 180 -3.95 18.52 -6.06
N LEU A 181 -2.93 18.05 -5.33
CA LEU A 181 -2.67 16.64 -5.05
C LEU A 181 -3.44 16.08 -3.84
N GLY A 182 -4.30 16.86 -3.21
CA GLY A 182 -5.02 16.47 -2.00
C GLY A 182 -4.19 16.49 -0.72
N LEU A 183 -2.95 17.02 -0.77
CA LEU A 183 -2.12 17.24 0.41
C LEU A 183 -2.61 18.45 1.20
N SER A 184 -2.29 18.52 2.48
CA SER A 184 -2.65 19.63 3.37
C SER A 184 -1.41 20.46 3.75
N PRO A 185 -1.01 21.46 2.94
CA PRO A 185 0.12 22.33 3.21
C PRO A 185 -0.26 23.45 4.18
N GLU A 186 0.60 23.71 5.16
CA GLU A 186 0.51 24.82 6.12
C GLU A 186 1.83 25.62 6.06
N ALA A 187 1.74 26.94 5.83
CA ALA A 187 2.91 27.81 5.92
C ALA A 187 3.39 27.91 7.36
N THR A 188 4.69 27.75 7.59
CA THR A 188 5.29 27.87 8.91
C THR A 188 5.90 29.27 9.13
N LYS A 189 6.09 29.68 10.38
CA LYS A 189 6.74 30.94 10.72
C LYS A 189 8.20 31.06 10.25
N SER A 190 8.84 29.92 9.95
CA SER A 190 10.22 29.82 9.46
C SER A 190 10.36 29.94 7.94
N GLY A 191 9.28 30.21 7.19
CA GLY A 191 9.30 30.25 5.72
C GLY A 191 9.26 28.89 5.04
N LYS A 192 9.17 27.81 5.81
CA LYS A 192 8.98 26.45 5.32
C LYS A 192 7.50 26.11 5.19
N ILE A 193 7.18 25.09 4.41
CA ILE A 193 5.84 24.53 4.33
C ILE A 193 5.81 23.21 5.11
N SER A 194 4.85 23.06 6.01
CA SER A 194 4.56 21.79 6.68
C SER A 194 3.42 21.11 5.94
N VAL A 195 3.64 19.92 5.43
CA VAL A 195 2.70 19.19 4.57
C VAL A 195 2.24 17.92 5.27
N SER A 196 0.93 17.73 5.35
CA SER A 196 0.34 16.46 5.79
C SER A 196 -0.12 15.66 4.58
N SER A 197 0.27 14.39 4.52
CA SER A 197 -0.14 13.45 3.46
C SER A 197 -1.50 12.84 3.81
N PRO A 198 -2.42 12.66 2.85
CA PRO A 198 -3.66 11.91 3.07
C PRO A 198 -3.40 10.40 3.15
N PRO A 199 -4.33 9.61 3.71
CA PRO A 199 -4.12 8.19 3.99
C PRO A 199 -3.90 7.31 2.74
N TRP A 200 -4.33 7.76 1.56
CA TRP A 200 -4.10 7.06 0.28
C TRP A 200 -2.73 7.34 -0.35
N ARG A 201 -1.96 8.33 0.15
CA ARG A 201 -0.60 8.66 -0.30
C ARG A 201 0.42 8.08 0.68
N TYR A 202 0.49 6.76 0.73
CA TYR A 202 1.44 6.01 1.56
C TYR A 202 2.89 6.08 1.06
N ASP A 203 3.08 6.62 -0.13
CA ASP A 203 4.36 6.87 -0.79
C ASP A 203 5.07 8.13 -0.27
N ILE A 204 4.32 9.14 0.24
CA ILE A 204 4.88 10.40 0.70
C ILE A 204 5.24 10.33 2.20
N ASN A 205 6.54 10.20 2.50
CA ASN A 205 7.04 10.00 3.86
C ASN A 205 8.17 10.95 4.25
N ILE A 206 8.92 11.48 3.28
CA ILE A 206 10.10 12.34 3.49
C ILE A 206 10.04 13.58 2.58
N GLU A 207 10.93 14.57 2.86
CA GLU A 207 11.01 15.81 2.07
C GLU A 207 11.28 15.53 0.58
N ALA A 208 12.08 14.51 0.26
CA ALA A 208 12.41 14.16 -1.12
C ALA A 208 11.18 13.76 -1.94
N ASP A 209 10.19 13.08 -1.34
CA ASP A 209 8.95 12.71 -2.01
C ASP A 209 8.13 13.96 -2.39
N LEU A 210 8.14 14.99 -1.53
CA LEU A 210 7.50 16.28 -1.84
C LEU A 210 8.24 17.07 -2.92
N VAL A 211 9.57 16.97 -2.98
CA VAL A 211 10.40 17.56 -4.04
C VAL A 211 10.08 16.89 -5.39
N GLU A 212 9.94 15.56 -5.41
CA GLU A 212 9.54 14.80 -6.59
C GLU A 212 8.18 15.26 -7.12
N GLU A 213 7.18 15.43 -6.24
CA GLU A 213 5.86 15.90 -6.63
C GLU A 213 5.89 17.31 -7.23
N LEU A 214 6.71 18.21 -6.68
CA LEU A 214 6.89 19.54 -7.27
C LEU A 214 7.57 19.47 -8.64
N ALA A 215 8.61 18.66 -8.80
CA ALA A 215 9.27 18.47 -10.08
C ALA A 215 8.33 17.91 -11.15
N ARG A 216 7.52 16.93 -10.78
CA ARG A 216 6.53 16.32 -11.67
C ARG A 216 5.45 17.31 -12.13
N LEU A 217 4.96 18.17 -11.23
CA LEU A 217 3.91 19.15 -11.55
C LEU A 217 4.45 20.38 -12.28
N GLU A 218 5.71 20.78 -12.03
CA GLU A 218 6.38 21.81 -12.81
C GLU A 218 6.65 21.32 -14.24
N GLY A 219 6.79 20.01 -14.41
CA GLY A 219 7.10 19.34 -15.67
C GLY A 219 8.61 19.08 -15.81
N TYR A 220 8.97 17.84 -16.02
CA TYR A 220 10.39 17.45 -16.17
C TYR A 220 11.10 18.16 -17.33
N ASP A 221 10.36 18.46 -18.41
CA ASP A 221 10.89 19.17 -19.58
C ASP A 221 11.25 20.64 -19.29
N SER A 222 10.72 21.21 -18.19
CA SER A 222 11.02 22.58 -17.75
C SER A 222 12.24 22.65 -16.83
N LEU A 223 12.73 21.50 -16.35
CA LEU A 223 13.92 21.46 -15.50
C LEU A 223 15.19 21.71 -16.33
N PRO A 224 16.14 22.53 -15.83
CA PRO A 224 17.35 22.82 -16.58
C PRO A 224 18.20 21.55 -16.73
N GLU A 225 18.55 21.22 -17.96
CA GLU A 225 19.56 20.21 -18.28
C GLU A 225 20.95 20.87 -18.30
N GLU A 226 21.72 20.71 -17.24
CA GLU A 226 23.15 21.02 -17.30
C GLU A 226 23.90 19.83 -17.85
N SER A 227 24.49 20.00 -19.03
CA SER A 227 25.50 19.06 -19.53
C SER A 227 26.67 19.10 -18.57
N LEU A 228 26.81 18.12 -17.72
CA LEU A 228 28.02 17.88 -16.97
C LEU A 228 29.10 17.55 -18.03
N LEU A 229 29.79 18.58 -18.56
CA LEU A 229 31.03 18.35 -19.23
C LEU A 229 31.95 17.65 -18.23
N PRO A 230 32.29 16.39 -18.43
CA PRO A 230 33.21 15.72 -17.53
C PRO A 230 34.50 16.53 -17.54
N ILE A 231 34.76 17.25 -16.47
CA ILE A 231 36.11 17.72 -16.21
C ILE A 231 36.90 16.43 -15.97
N TYR A 232 37.41 15.84 -17.05
CA TYR A 232 38.37 14.76 -16.96
C TYR A 232 39.61 15.34 -16.28
N LYS A 233 39.60 15.42 -14.96
CA LYS A 233 40.84 15.35 -14.21
C LYS A 233 41.35 13.94 -14.47
N SER A 234 42.20 13.78 -15.47
CA SER A 234 42.94 12.53 -15.63
C SER A 234 43.53 12.20 -14.26
N CYS A 235 43.07 11.10 -13.68
CA CYS A 235 43.60 10.64 -12.42
C CYS A 235 45.02 10.11 -12.70
N LEU A 236 46.02 11.00 -12.59
CA LEU A 236 47.42 10.65 -12.71
C LEU A 236 47.98 9.78 -11.58
N LEU A 237 47.08 9.28 -10.71
CA LEU A 237 47.46 8.48 -9.54
C LEU A 237 47.67 6.98 -9.83
N TYR A 238 47.56 6.54 -11.10
CA TYR A 238 47.78 5.14 -11.46
C TYR A 238 49.12 4.88 -12.14
N THR A 239 50.11 5.69 -11.88
CA THR A 239 51.50 5.47 -12.37
C THR A 239 52.46 4.96 -11.29
N SER A 240 51.97 4.42 -10.19
CA SER A 240 52.84 3.58 -9.35
C SER A 240 53.07 2.28 -10.10
N PRO A 241 54.32 1.98 -10.48
CA PRO A 241 54.62 0.72 -11.17
C PRO A 241 54.19 -0.43 -10.30
N SER A 242 53.50 -1.40 -10.90
CA SER A 242 53.15 -2.64 -10.25
C SER A 242 54.43 -3.30 -9.71
N PRO A 243 54.41 -4.00 -8.57
CA PRO A 243 55.56 -4.78 -8.12
C PRO A 243 56.10 -5.77 -9.15
N ARG A 244 55.36 -6.04 -10.25
CA ARG A 244 55.78 -6.88 -11.38
C ARG A 244 56.60 -6.12 -12.41
N ASP A 245 56.56 -4.79 -12.42
CA ASP A 245 57.28 -3.97 -13.40
C ASP A 245 58.72 -3.65 -12.97
N ASN A 246 59.13 -4.10 -11.79
CA ASN A 246 60.46 -3.95 -11.22
C ASN A 246 61.30 -5.25 -11.29
N ARG A 247 61.08 -6.12 -12.29
CA ARG A 247 61.92 -7.28 -12.55
C ARG A 247 62.64 -7.16 -13.86
#